data_9d2e1b21b66e11a1c0e620f0e2acdb74
#
_entry.id   9d2e1b21b66e11a1c0e620f0e2acdb74
#
_cell.length_a   1.000
_cell.length_b   1.000
_cell.length_c   1.000
_cell.angle_alpha   90.00
_cell.angle_beta   90.00
_cell.angle_gamma   90.00
#
_symmetry.space_group_name_H-M   'P 1'
#
loop_
_entity.id
_entity.type
_entity.pdbx_description
1 polymer ?
#
loop_
_entity_poly.entity_id
_entity_poly.type
_entity_poly.pdbx_seq_one_letter_code
_entity_poly.pdbx_strand_id
1 'polypeptide(L)'
;SSPTVSPGHQPPKVYRAMKRDPSDNLPVVGSTSSSELGARPGVDITIDAAGSVVLDASGMSVAPCWRDLDFTRIPRRLRHIVPGATGANSTSCFTLGAGPFHRGIIASRLELIPDQGQALVTHGVVAPMQVVARAQYQADLENTRAEWQIDEK
;
A
#
# COMPACT_ATOMS: atom_id res chain seq x y z
N SER A 1 -27.30 12.84 0.05
CA SER A 1 -26.67 12.58 0.50
C SER A 1 -25.85 11.62 0.51
N SER A 2 -25.42 11.23 0.45
CA SER A 2 -24.76 10.40 0.35
C SER A 2 -24.39 9.81 1.14
N PRO A 3 -24.16 9.88 1.62
CA PRO A 3 -23.42 9.19 1.93
C PRO A 3 -23.24 8.24 2.67
N THR A 4 -23.10 7.59 2.18
CA THR A 4 -22.70 6.34 2.61
C THR A 4 -21.49 6.36 3.45
N VAL A 5 -20.72 7.34 3.42
CA VAL A 5 -19.59 7.56 4.30
C VAL A 5 -20.02 8.50 5.41
N SER A 6 -19.91 8.06 6.66
CA SER A 6 -20.27 8.91 7.78
C SER A 6 -19.29 10.08 7.90
N PRO A 7 -19.75 11.23 8.37
CA PRO A 7 -18.85 12.32 8.69
C PRO A 7 -17.78 11.83 9.66
N GLY A 8 -16.54 12.12 9.40
CA GLY A 8 -15.44 11.67 10.22
C GLY A 8 -14.87 10.32 9.84
N HIS A 9 -15.49 9.61 8.90
CA HIS A 9 -14.88 8.38 8.40
C HIS A 9 -13.60 8.73 7.63
N GLN A 10 -12.53 8.01 7.96
CA GLN A 10 -11.24 8.18 7.32
C GLN A 10 -10.72 6.82 6.90
N PRO A 11 -10.23 6.67 5.66
CA PRO A 11 -9.52 5.46 5.31
C PRO A 11 -8.32 5.29 6.25
N PRO A 12 -7.95 4.05 6.61
CA PRO A 12 -6.76 3.82 7.41
C PRO A 12 -5.54 4.47 6.76
N LYS A 13 -4.66 5.05 7.57
CA LYS A 13 -3.44 5.66 7.07
C LYS A 13 -2.41 4.56 6.85
N VAL A 14 -1.94 4.42 5.61
CA VAL A 14 -0.97 3.41 5.21
C VAL A 14 0.21 4.08 4.54
N TYR A 15 1.39 3.45 4.67
CA TYR A 15 2.63 3.92 4.05
C TYR A 15 3.21 2.83 3.17
N ARG A 16 3.82 3.24 2.07
CA ARG A 16 4.52 2.33 1.17
C ARG A 16 5.64 3.08 0.47
N ALA A 17 6.81 2.47 0.37
CA ALA A 17 7.90 3.04 -0.41
C ALA A 17 7.70 2.67 -1.87
N MET A 18 7.60 3.66 -2.73
CA MET A 18 7.37 3.47 -4.16
C MET A 18 8.23 4.43 -4.97
N LYS A 19 8.54 4.02 -6.20
CA LYS A 19 9.23 4.91 -7.14
C LYS A 19 8.35 6.11 -7.43
N ARG A 20 8.99 7.27 -7.50
CA ARG A 20 8.31 8.52 -7.81
C ARG A 20 8.43 8.81 -9.29
N ASP A 21 7.31 9.14 -9.92
CA ASP A 21 7.30 9.66 -11.28
C ASP A 21 7.70 11.13 -11.22
N PRO A 22 8.82 11.55 -11.83
CA PRO A 22 9.27 12.93 -11.71
C PRO A 22 8.36 13.94 -12.41
N SER A 23 7.45 13.49 -13.27
CA SER A 23 6.54 14.40 -13.99
C SER A 23 5.44 14.94 -13.09
N ASP A 24 5.01 14.20 -12.07
CA ASP A 24 3.88 14.60 -11.22
C ASP A 24 4.09 14.29 -9.73
N ASN A 25 5.23 13.70 -9.35
CA ASN A 25 5.54 13.29 -7.98
C ASN A 25 4.55 12.29 -7.39
N LEU A 26 3.91 11.50 -8.24
CA LEU A 26 2.99 10.43 -7.82
C LEU A 26 3.68 9.07 -7.99
N PRO A 27 3.15 8.01 -7.34
CA PRO A 27 3.79 6.69 -7.46
C PRO A 27 3.73 6.15 -8.88
N VAL A 28 4.78 5.45 -9.27
CA VAL A 28 4.79 4.69 -10.53
C VAL A 28 3.94 3.45 -10.34
N VAL A 29 3.02 3.17 -11.27
CA VAL A 29 2.15 2.00 -11.21
C VAL A 29 2.80 0.80 -11.88
N GLY A 30 2.47 -0.40 -11.41
CA GLY A 30 2.96 -1.63 -12.01
C GLY A 30 2.84 -2.81 -11.07
N SER A 31 3.07 -4.00 -11.61
CA SER A 31 2.96 -5.25 -10.86
C SER A 31 4.21 -6.13 -11.00
N THR A 32 5.36 -5.52 -11.29
CA THR A 32 6.62 -6.26 -11.50
C THR A 32 7.65 -6.00 -10.40
N SER A 33 7.43 -5.03 -9.54
CA SER A 33 8.40 -4.63 -8.53
C SER A 33 7.69 -4.27 -7.23
N SER A 34 8.38 -4.48 -6.11
CA SER A 34 7.87 -4.09 -4.80
C SER A 34 7.85 -2.58 -4.58
N SER A 35 8.44 -1.82 -5.48
CA SER A 35 8.51 -0.36 -5.39
C SER A 35 7.55 0.34 -6.35
N GLU A 36 6.54 -0.37 -6.83
CA GLU A 36 5.49 0.16 -7.67
C GLU A 36 4.15 0.11 -6.97
N LEU A 37 3.20 0.92 -7.41
CA LEU A 37 1.82 0.86 -6.92
C LEU A 37 1.14 -0.32 -7.61
N GLY A 38 1.05 -1.43 -6.89
CA GLY A 38 0.49 -2.66 -7.42
C GLY A 38 0.95 -3.87 -6.62
N ALA A 39 0.50 -5.04 -7.03
CA ALA A 39 0.81 -6.30 -6.37
C ALA A 39 1.34 -7.31 -7.39
N ARG A 40 2.38 -8.05 -7.00
CA ARG A 40 3.03 -9.02 -7.88
C ARG A 40 2.34 -10.38 -7.75
N PRO A 41 1.83 -10.96 -8.87
CA PRO A 41 1.22 -12.29 -8.83
C PRO A 41 2.24 -13.33 -8.35
N GLY A 42 1.80 -14.23 -7.46
CA GLY A 42 2.66 -15.27 -6.94
C GLY A 42 3.66 -14.82 -5.87
N VAL A 43 3.73 -13.53 -5.59
CA VAL A 43 4.61 -12.95 -4.56
C VAL A 43 3.78 -12.22 -3.52
N ASP A 44 3.04 -11.20 -3.94
CA ASP A 44 2.20 -10.40 -3.05
C ASP A 44 0.78 -10.94 -2.96
N ILE A 45 0.31 -11.61 -4.02
CA ILE A 45 -1.04 -12.17 -4.10
C ILE A 45 -0.99 -13.57 -4.68
N THR A 46 -2.02 -14.37 -4.35
CA THR A 46 -2.21 -15.70 -4.89
C THR A 46 -3.25 -15.64 -6.00
N ILE A 47 -2.94 -16.23 -7.16
CA ILE A 47 -3.81 -16.27 -8.32
C ILE A 47 -4.31 -17.71 -8.50
N ASP A 48 -5.62 -17.89 -8.65
CA ASP A 48 -6.21 -19.20 -8.89
C ASP A 48 -6.15 -19.58 -10.37
N ALA A 49 -6.65 -20.78 -10.70
CA ALA A 49 -6.62 -21.28 -12.07
C ALA A 49 -7.43 -20.44 -13.05
N ALA A 50 -8.38 -19.65 -12.57
CA ALA A 50 -9.20 -18.76 -13.40
C ALA A 50 -8.56 -17.38 -13.58
N GLY A 51 -7.41 -17.13 -12.97
CA GLY A 51 -6.74 -15.82 -13.07
C GLY A 51 -7.27 -14.80 -12.08
N SER A 52 -7.96 -15.24 -11.04
CA SER A 52 -8.54 -14.37 -10.02
C SER A 52 -7.68 -14.32 -8.76
N VAL A 53 -7.76 -13.21 -8.04
CA VAL A 53 -7.05 -13.02 -6.77
C VAL A 53 -7.80 -13.77 -5.68
N VAL A 54 -7.09 -14.68 -5.00
CA VAL A 54 -7.65 -15.46 -3.89
C VAL A 54 -7.70 -14.61 -2.63
N LEU A 55 -8.78 -14.71 -1.86
CA LEU A 55 -8.94 -13.99 -0.61
C LEU A 55 -8.28 -14.76 0.54
N ASP A 56 -6.96 -14.71 0.60
CA ASP A 56 -6.17 -15.40 1.62
C ASP A 56 -5.36 -14.42 2.49
N ALA A 57 -5.87 -13.19 2.62
CA ALA A 57 -5.21 -12.11 3.37
C ALA A 57 -3.87 -11.69 2.76
N SER A 58 -3.70 -11.90 1.46
CA SER A 58 -2.54 -11.40 0.73
C SER A 58 -2.92 -10.15 -0.06
N GLY A 59 -1.93 -9.33 -0.40
CA GLY A 59 -2.16 -8.11 -1.15
C GLY A 59 -0.91 -7.24 -1.20
N MET A 60 -1.07 -6.01 -1.68
CA MET A 60 0.01 -5.04 -1.73
C MET A 60 0.45 -4.66 -0.32
N SER A 61 1.73 -4.83 0.00
CA SER A 61 2.28 -4.60 1.34
C SER A 61 2.29 -3.12 1.70
N VAL A 62 1.87 -2.81 2.92
CA VAL A 62 1.88 -1.45 3.48
C VAL A 62 2.26 -1.50 4.95
N ALA A 63 2.56 -0.34 5.54
CA ALA A 63 2.93 -0.21 6.95
C ALA A 63 2.17 0.97 7.57
N PRO A 64 2.02 0.99 8.91
CA PRO A 64 1.34 2.10 9.60
C PRO A 64 2.18 3.37 9.67
N CYS A 65 3.50 3.26 9.49
CA CYS A 65 4.41 4.40 9.50
C CYS A 65 5.56 4.09 8.55
N TRP A 66 6.10 5.11 7.87
CA TRP A 66 7.20 4.87 6.94
C TRP A 66 8.47 4.35 7.65
N ARG A 67 8.63 4.64 8.94
CA ARG A 67 9.77 4.13 9.72
C ARG A 67 9.65 2.66 10.04
N ASP A 68 8.46 2.08 9.88
CA ASP A 68 8.24 0.64 10.05
C ASP A 68 8.54 -0.15 8.79
N LEU A 69 8.82 0.53 7.68
CA LEU A 69 9.21 -0.13 6.44
C LEU A 69 10.57 -0.81 6.61
N ASP A 70 10.81 -1.86 5.81
CA ASP A 70 12.10 -2.53 5.79
C ASP A 70 13.19 -1.52 5.43
N PHE A 71 14.36 -1.62 6.04
CA PHE A 71 15.48 -0.72 5.77
C PHE A 71 15.86 -0.66 4.28
N THR A 72 15.70 -1.80 3.58
CA THR A 72 16.01 -1.86 2.14
C THR A 72 15.01 -1.09 1.29
N ARG A 73 13.90 -0.67 1.87
CA ARG A 73 12.87 0.11 1.18
C ARG A 73 12.90 1.58 1.54
N ILE A 74 13.49 1.94 2.67
CA ILE A 74 13.60 3.34 3.09
C ILE A 74 14.76 3.98 2.33
N PRO A 75 14.53 5.09 1.60
CA PRO A 75 15.60 5.75 0.83
C PRO A 75 16.81 6.11 1.68
N ARG A 76 18.02 5.90 1.15
CA ARG A 76 19.26 6.19 1.87
C ARG A 76 19.39 7.65 2.28
N ARG A 77 18.79 8.57 1.55
CA ARG A 77 18.82 9.99 1.90
C ARG A 77 18.11 10.27 3.24
N LEU A 78 17.37 9.31 3.77
CA LEU A 78 16.68 9.43 5.07
C LEU A 78 17.48 8.78 6.21
N ARG A 79 18.76 8.48 6.02
CA ARG A 79 19.61 7.87 7.06
C ARG A 79 19.74 8.73 8.30
N HIS A 80 19.60 10.03 8.17
CA HIS A 80 19.65 10.94 9.32
C HIS A 80 18.48 10.73 10.29
N ILE A 81 17.40 10.11 9.81
CA ILE A 81 16.22 9.77 10.64
C ILE A 81 16.22 8.28 10.95
N VAL A 82 16.52 7.44 9.96
CA VAL A 82 16.56 5.98 10.11
C VAL A 82 17.95 5.50 9.70
N PRO A 83 18.89 5.34 10.65
CA PRO A 83 20.28 5.07 10.31
C PRO A 83 20.56 3.80 9.51
N GLY A 84 19.66 2.83 9.54
CA GLY A 84 19.81 1.59 8.77
C GLY A 84 19.27 1.64 7.34
N ALA A 85 18.77 2.79 6.88
CA ALA A 85 18.14 2.89 5.57
C ALA A 85 19.12 2.63 4.43
N THR A 86 18.77 1.70 3.53
CA THR A 86 19.60 1.30 2.39
C THR A 86 18.82 1.30 1.07
N GLY A 87 17.57 1.77 1.07
CA GLY A 87 16.75 1.80 -0.13
C GLY A 87 17.22 2.79 -1.17
N ALA A 88 16.70 2.65 -2.39
CA ALA A 88 17.07 3.52 -3.50
C ALA A 88 16.53 4.94 -3.28
N ASN A 89 17.33 5.94 -3.65
CA ASN A 89 16.89 7.33 -3.54
C ASN A 89 15.84 7.74 -4.57
N SER A 90 15.61 6.89 -5.57
CA SER A 90 14.54 7.10 -6.55
C SER A 90 13.15 6.78 -5.99
N THR A 91 13.07 6.14 -4.82
CA THR A 91 11.80 5.87 -4.14
C THR A 91 11.49 6.98 -3.14
N SER A 92 10.21 7.10 -2.80
CA SER A 92 9.73 7.99 -1.75
C SER A 92 8.77 7.23 -0.86
N CYS A 93 8.62 7.68 0.38
CA CYS A 93 7.66 7.10 1.30
C CYS A 93 6.32 7.80 1.06
N PHE A 94 5.40 7.09 0.45
CA PHE A 94 4.07 7.61 0.14
C PHE A 94 3.09 7.18 1.22
N THR A 95 2.10 8.04 1.48
CA THR A 95 1.03 7.74 2.41
C THR A 95 -0.33 7.98 1.76
N LEU A 96 -1.32 7.23 2.21
CA LEU A 96 -2.71 7.37 1.80
C LEU A 96 -3.58 7.19 3.05
N GLY A 97 -4.64 8.00 3.15
CA GLY A 97 -5.56 7.91 4.28
C GLY A 97 -5.13 8.75 5.47
N ALA A 98 -5.93 8.75 6.52
CA ALA A 98 -5.68 9.55 7.71
C ALA A 98 -6.18 8.87 8.99
N GLY A 99 -6.88 7.75 8.89
CA GLY A 99 -7.45 7.04 10.03
C GLY A 99 -6.47 6.07 10.70
N PRO A 100 -6.88 5.45 11.80
CA PRO A 100 -6.03 4.49 12.49
C PRO A 100 -5.77 3.26 11.64
N PHE A 101 -4.67 2.57 11.91
CA PHE A 101 -4.25 1.39 11.16
C PHE A 101 -5.03 0.17 11.64
N HIS A 102 -6.29 0.11 11.24
CA HIS A 102 -7.22 -0.99 11.55
C HIS A 102 -7.81 -1.51 10.25
N ARG A 103 -8.34 -2.72 10.28
CA ARG A 103 -9.03 -3.26 9.12
C ARG A 103 -10.16 -2.32 8.71
N GLY A 104 -10.18 -1.95 7.44
CA GLY A 104 -11.19 -1.03 6.93
C GLY A 104 -11.00 -0.73 5.46
N ILE A 105 -12.00 -0.05 4.88
CA ILE A 105 -12.01 0.26 3.45
C ILE A 105 -10.99 1.36 3.15
N ILE A 106 -10.08 1.07 2.22
CA ILE A 106 -9.10 2.04 1.72
C ILE A 106 -9.72 2.84 0.57
N ALA A 107 -10.36 2.14 -0.37
CA ALA A 107 -10.99 2.73 -1.55
C ALA A 107 -12.05 1.75 -2.05
N SER A 108 -12.71 2.05 -3.16
CA SER A 108 -13.69 1.12 -3.74
C SER A 108 -13.08 -0.27 -3.91
N ARG A 109 -13.70 -1.27 -3.30
CA ARG A 109 -13.33 -2.69 -3.41
C ARG A 109 -11.97 -3.05 -2.83
N LEU A 110 -11.31 -2.13 -2.12
CA LEU A 110 -10.01 -2.38 -1.47
C LEU A 110 -10.13 -2.18 0.03
N GLU A 111 -9.51 -3.07 0.80
CA GLU A 111 -9.49 -2.94 2.25
C GLU A 111 -8.09 -3.18 2.80
N LEU A 112 -7.80 -2.55 3.94
CA LEU A 112 -6.60 -2.83 4.70
C LEU A 112 -6.83 -4.06 5.58
N ILE A 113 -5.90 -5.00 5.54
CA ILE A 113 -5.87 -6.15 6.45
C ILE A 113 -4.54 -6.08 7.20
N PRO A 114 -4.53 -5.59 8.46
CA PRO A 114 -3.31 -5.58 9.26
C PRO A 114 -2.88 -7.00 9.61
N ASP A 115 -1.58 -7.19 9.79
CA ASP A 115 -1.06 -8.48 10.24
C ASP A 115 -1.66 -8.86 11.58
N GLN A 116 -1.88 -10.16 11.77
CA GLN A 116 -2.50 -10.71 12.97
C GLN A 116 -1.45 -11.29 13.91
N GLY A 117 -1.82 -11.39 15.19
CA GLY A 117 -1.02 -12.13 16.15
C GLY A 117 0.19 -11.41 16.71
N GLN A 118 0.33 -10.12 16.46
CA GLN A 118 1.44 -9.33 16.98
C GLN A 118 0.95 -8.29 17.97
N ALA A 119 1.73 -8.08 19.04
CA ALA A 119 1.41 -7.06 20.03
C ALA A 119 1.51 -5.65 19.44
N LEU A 120 2.49 -5.44 18.54
CA LEU A 120 2.65 -4.20 17.80
C LEU A 120 2.56 -4.51 16.31
N VAL A 121 1.56 -3.95 15.66
CA VAL A 121 1.34 -4.18 14.23
C VAL A 121 2.18 -3.17 13.44
N THR A 122 3.13 -3.69 12.64
CA THR A 122 4.02 -2.86 11.82
C THR A 122 3.88 -3.15 10.34
N HIS A 123 2.91 -3.99 9.95
CA HIS A 123 2.72 -4.40 8.56
C HIS A 123 1.27 -4.80 8.31
N GLY A 124 0.82 -4.62 7.09
CA GLY A 124 -0.47 -5.08 6.62
C GLY A 124 -0.47 -5.15 5.10
N VAL A 125 -1.60 -5.46 4.54
CA VAL A 125 -1.77 -5.52 3.09
C VAL A 125 -3.04 -4.79 2.68
N VAL A 126 -3.03 -4.25 1.45
CA VAL A 126 -4.23 -3.73 0.79
C VAL A 126 -4.72 -4.82 -0.15
N ALA A 127 -5.87 -5.40 0.18
CA ALA A 127 -6.41 -6.56 -0.50
C ALA A 127 -7.77 -6.24 -1.14
N PRO A 128 -8.19 -7.03 -2.15
CA PRO A 128 -9.54 -6.88 -2.68
C PRO A 128 -10.57 -7.36 -1.65
N MET A 129 -11.73 -6.74 -1.62
CA MET A 129 -12.80 -7.10 -0.67
C MET A 129 -13.55 -8.35 -1.11
N GLN A 130 -13.41 -8.77 -2.35
CA GLN A 130 -14.02 -9.97 -2.89
C GLN A 130 -13.15 -10.52 -4.00
N VAL A 131 -13.39 -11.76 -4.41
CA VAL A 131 -12.64 -12.39 -5.49
C VAL A 131 -12.85 -11.60 -6.78
N VAL A 132 -11.76 -11.16 -7.39
CA VAL A 132 -11.78 -10.38 -8.62
C VAL A 132 -10.66 -10.85 -9.53
N ALA A 133 -10.77 -10.57 -10.82
CA ALA A 133 -9.68 -10.83 -11.76
C ALA A 133 -8.45 -10.02 -11.36
N ARG A 134 -7.26 -10.57 -11.60
CA ARG A 134 -6.00 -9.89 -11.28
C ARG A 134 -5.93 -8.50 -11.90
N ALA A 135 -6.33 -8.37 -13.15
CA ALA A 135 -6.30 -7.09 -13.84
C ALA A 135 -7.22 -6.06 -13.18
N GLN A 136 -8.36 -6.50 -12.66
CA GLN A 136 -9.29 -5.61 -11.97
C GLN A 136 -8.69 -5.15 -10.64
N TYR A 137 -8.07 -6.05 -9.89
CA TYR A 137 -7.41 -5.69 -8.64
C TYR A 137 -6.29 -4.68 -8.89
N GLN A 138 -5.46 -4.93 -9.90
CA GLN A 138 -4.39 -3.99 -10.25
C GLN A 138 -4.96 -2.63 -10.66
N ALA A 139 -6.04 -2.61 -11.44
CA ALA A 139 -6.69 -1.36 -11.83
C ALA A 139 -7.25 -0.61 -10.62
N ASP A 140 -7.82 -1.33 -9.65
CA ASP A 140 -8.33 -0.72 -8.42
C ASP A 140 -7.21 -0.06 -7.62
N LEU A 141 -6.04 -0.70 -7.55
CA LEU A 141 -4.86 -0.10 -6.90
C LEU A 141 -4.38 1.14 -7.67
N GLU A 142 -4.30 1.05 -8.99
CA GLU A 142 -3.84 2.17 -9.81
C GLU A 142 -4.80 3.37 -9.74
N ASN A 143 -6.07 3.13 -9.51
CA ASN A 143 -7.05 4.20 -9.36
C ASN A 143 -6.82 5.03 -8.10
N THR A 144 -6.04 4.55 -7.14
CA THR A 144 -5.69 5.33 -5.95
C THR A 144 -4.48 6.24 -6.17
N ARG A 145 -3.86 6.20 -7.34
CA ARG A 145 -2.57 6.86 -7.60
C ARG A 145 -2.55 8.33 -7.20
N ALA A 146 -3.58 9.08 -7.57
CA ALA A 146 -3.65 10.52 -7.29
C ALA A 146 -3.86 10.85 -5.81
N GLU A 147 -4.22 9.86 -4.98
CA GLU A 147 -4.50 10.06 -3.56
C GLU A 147 -3.27 9.83 -2.68
N TRP A 148 -2.22 9.27 -3.21
CA TRP A 148 -0.97 9.07 -2.48
C TRP A 148 -0.17 10.35 -2.43
N GLN A 149 0.44 10.62 -1.27
CA GLN A 149 1.26 11.79 -1.04
C GLN A 149 2.56 11.39 -0.40
N ILE A 150 3.63 12.12 -0.70
CA ILE A 150 4.93 11.88 -0.08
C ILE A 150 4.89 12.41 1.35
N ASP A 151 5.25 11.55 2.30
CA ASP A 151 5.34 11.92 3.72
C ASP A 151 6.56 11.22 4.32
N GLU A 152 7.60 11.99 4.58
CA GLU A 152 8.88 11.49 5.09
C GLU A 152 9.31 12.26 6.34
N LYS A 153 8.34 12.68 7.13
CA LYS A 153 8.59 13.45 8.34
C LYS A 153 8.73 12.61 9.59
#